data_41772ea4d0845a41c15112ed61f4b498
#
_entry.id   41772ea4d0845a41c15112ed61f4b498
#
_cell.length_a   1.000
_cell.length_b   1.000
_cell.length_c   1.000
_cell.angle_alpha   90.00
_cell.angle_beta   90.00
_cell.angle_gamma   90.00
#
_symmetry.space_group_name_H-M   'P 1'
#
loop_
_entity.id
_entity.type
_entity.pdbx_description
1 polymer ?
#
loop_
_entity_poly.entity_id
_entity_poly.type
_entity_poly.pdbx_seq_one_letter_code
_entity_poly.pdbx_strand_id
1 'polypeptide(L)'
;MCIRDRTDPHKPKLTGQVWIGGLLGKAPIINGVKIAGGPQMYQLSLDGKRMYVTTSLFSTWDNQFYPDIRTQGGAMVMIDCDVENGGMKINKDFIVDFGKEPNGPSRCHESRYPGGDCTSDIWL
;
A
#
# COMPACT_ATOMS: atom_id res chain seq x y z
N MET A 1 -3.40 2.65 -7.45
CA MET A 1 -3.78 1.21 -7.53
C MET A 1 -5.17 1.05 -8.11
N CYS A 2 -5.44 -0.01 -8.84
CA CYS A 2 -6.77 -0.35 -9.34
C CYS A 2 -6.98 -1.86 -9.33
N ILE A 3 -8.23 -2.28 -9.18
CA ILE A 3 -8.65 -3.68 -9.29
C ILE A 3 -9.63 -3.84 -10.45
N ARG A 4 -9.65 -5.04 -11.01
CA ARG A 4 -10.54 -5.40 -12.11
C ARG A 4 -11.25 -6.70 -11.79
N ASP A 5 -12.54 -6.71 -12.05
CA ASP A 5 -13.30 -7.97 -12.08
C ASP A 5 -12.78 -8.84 -13.24
N ARG A 6 -12.51 -10.10 -12.93
CA ARG A 6 -11.97 -11.10 -13.85
C ARG A 6 -12.90 -12.31 -14.00
N THR A 7 -14.15 -12.17 -13.63
CA THR A 7 -15.18 -13.22 -13.82
C THR A 7 -15.25 -13.64 -15.30
N ASP A 8 -15.15 -12.66 -16.20
CA ASP A 8 -14.88 -12.92 -17.62
C ASP A 8 -13.49 -12.34 -17.98
N PRO A 9 -12.44 -13.15 -18.10
CA PRO A 9 -11.10 -12.66 -18.37
C PRO A 9 -10.94 -12.00 -19.74
N HIS A 10 -11.87 -12.23 -20.67
CA HIS A 10 -11.87 -11.56 -21.97
C HIS A 10 -12.46 -10.14 -21.90
N LYS A 11 -13.18 -9.83 -20.84
CA LYS A 11 -13.85 -8.53 -20.65
C LYS A 11 -13.66 -8.00 -19.24
N PRO A 12 -12.39 -7.75 -18.80
CA PRO A 12 -12.12 -7.30 -17.44
C PRO A 12 -12.73 -5.91 -17.20
N LYS A 13 -13.50 -5.74 -16.14
CA LYS A 13 -14.09 -4.47 -15.73
C LYS A 13 -13.30 -3.84 -14.60
N LEU A 14 -13.05 -2.52 -14.70
CA LEU A 14 -12.49 -1.77 -13.59
C LEU A 14 -13.54 -1.66 -12.48
N THR A 15 -13.26 -2.21 -11.31
CA THR A 15 -14.19 -2.23 -10.17
C THR A 15 -13.74 -1.38 -8.99
N GLY A 16 -12.49 -0.95 -8.95
CA GLY A 16 -12.01 -0.07 -7.90
C GLY A 16 -10.69 0.60 -8.23
N GLN A 17 -10.50 1.81 -7.73
CA GLN A 17 -9.27 2.58 -7.86
C GLN A 17 -9.02 3.44 -6.63
N VAL A 18 -7.78 3.46 -6.13
CA VAL A 18 -7.31 4.35 -5.07
C VAL A 18 -5.95 4.93 -5.41
N TRP A 19 -5.68 6.12 -4.86
CA TRP A 19 -4.41 6.81 -5.01
C TRP A 19 -3.63 6.78 -3.70
N ILE A 20 -2.39 6.30 -3.76
CA ILE A 20 -1.49 6.17 -2.61
C ILE A 20 -0.16 6.83 -2.99
N GLY A 21 -0.09 8.15 -2.93
CA GLY A 21 1.14 8.88 -3.27
C GLY A 21 1.55 8.74 -4.74
N GLY A 22 2.78 8.28 -4.96
CA GLY A 22 3.41 8.22 -6.28
C GLY A 22 3.94 9.57 -6.75
N LEU A 23 4.44 9.64 -7.98
CA LEU A 23 5.01 10.86 -8.56
C LEU A 23 4.03 12.05 -8.58
N LEU A 24 2.75 11.79 -8.68
CA LEU A 24 1.72 12.83 -8.64
C LEU A 24 1.36 13.28 -7.23
N GLY A 25 1.89 12.62 -6.20
CA GLY A 25 1.62 12.93 -4.80
C GLY A 25 0.15 12.82 -4.39
N LYS A 26 -0.65 12.08 -5.15
CA LYS A 26 -2.07 11.93 -4.87
C LYS A 26 -2.30 10.89 -3.78
N ALA A 27 -2.58 11.36 -2.58
CA ALA A 27 -3.03 10.53 -1.46
C ALA A 27 -3.80 11.40 -0.47
N PRO A 28 -4.75 10.85 0.27
CA PRO A 28 -5.29 11.55 1.42
C PRO A 28 -4.24 11.67 2.52
N ILE A 29 -4.39 12.69 3.36
CA ILE A 29 -3.70 12.74 4.65
C ILE A 29 -4.43 11.78 5.58
N ILE A 30 -3.70 10.87 6.23
CA ILE A 30 -4.25 9.87 7.16
C ILE A 30 -3.65 10.15 8.55
N ASN A 31 -4.50 10.46 9.51
CA ASN A 31 -4.08 10.78 10.89
C ASN A 31 -2.95 11.83 10.95
N GLY A 32 -3.02 12.86 10.10
CA GLY A 32 -2.00 13.90 10.01
C GLY A 32 -0.73 13.52 9.25
N VAL A 33 -0.62 12.28 8.77
CA VAL A 33 0.54 11.79 8.02
C VAL A 33 0.31 11.99 6.52
N LYS A 34 1.22 12.71 5.88
CA LYS A 34 1.32 12.80 4.43
C LYS A 34 2.14 11.61 3.92
N ILE A 35 1.62 10.86 2.97
CA ILE A 35 2.32 9.72 2.40
C ILE A 35 3.43 10.21 1.48
N ALA A 36 4.68 9.89 1.83
CA ALA A 36 5.84 10.01 0.96
C ALA A 36 6.08 8.67 0.25
N GLY A 37 6.50 8.70 -1.00
CA GLY A 37 6.66 7.48 -1.80
C GLY A 37 5.41 7.10 -2.58
N GLY A 38 5.36 5.87 -3.04
CA GLY A 38 4.27 5.32 -3.84
C GLY A 38 4.00 3.86 -3.51
N PRO A 39 2.86 3.30 -3.93
CA PRO A 39 2.51 1.92 -3.62
C PRO A 39 3.56 0.96 -4.21
N GLN A 40 4.10 0.09 -3.36
CA GLN A 40 5.18 -0.83 -3.73
C GLN A 40 4.75 -2.29 -3.58
N MET A 41 4.62 -2.77 -2.37
CA MET A 41 4.20 -4.15 -2.10
C MET A 41 2.83 -4.15 -1.41
N TYR A 42 2.10 -5.21 -1.58
CA TYR A 42 0.81 -5.37 -0.93
C TYR A 42 0.65 -6.76 -0.34
N GLN A 43 -0.13 -6.83 0.73
CA GLN A 43 -0.56 -8.06 1.38
C GLN A 43 -2.08 -8.03 1.51
N LEU A 44 -2.74 -9.02 0.93
CA LEU A 44 -4.19 -9.18 1.03
C LEU A 44 -4.53 -10.02 2.26
N SER A 45 -5.56 -9.62 3.03
CA SER A 45 -6.08 -10.45 4.11
C SER A 45 -6.72 -11.73 3.58
N LEU A 46 -6.74 -12.80 4.39
CA LEU A 46 -7.30 -14.11 3.99
C LEU A 46 -8.77 -14.02 3.56
N ASP A 47 -9.53 -13.10 4.14
CA ASP A 47 -10.93 -12.85 3.77
C ASP A 47 -11.09 -11.94 2.53
N GLY A 48 -9.98 -11.45 1.97
CA GLY A 48 -9.97 -10.55 0.81
C GLY A 48 -10.47 -9.13 1.09
N LYS A 49 -10.90 -8.80 2.31
CA LYS A 49 -11.58 -7.53 2.62
C LYS A 49 -10.63 -6.38 2.93
N ARG A 50 -9.36 -6.68 3.20
CA ARG A 50 -8.34 -5.69 3.56
C ARG A 50 -7.07 -5.93 2.76
N MET A 51 -6.50 -4.86 2.26
CA MET A 51 -5.21 -4.89 1.58
C MET A 51 -4.27 -3.91 2.27
N TYR A 52 -3.13 -4.39 2.71
CA TYR A 52 -2.06 -3.58 3.30
C TYR A 52 -1.04 -3.25 2.24
N VAL A 53 -0.68 -1.98 2.12
CA VAL A 53 0.21 -1.50 1.05
C VAL A 53 1.35 -0.70 1.66
N THR A 54 2.58 -1.07 1.32
CA THR A 54 3.79 -0.33 1.68
C THR A 54 4.15 0.70 0.63
N THR A 55 4.93 1.72 1.01
CA THR A 55 5.23 2.86 0.14
C THR A 55 6.70 3.01 -0.22
N SER A 56 7.54 2.00 0.03
CA SER A 56 8.98 2.07 -0.24
C SER A 56 9.50 0.81 -0.90
N LEU A 57 10.31 0.98 -1.93
CA LEU A 57 11.07 -0.11 -2.56
C LEU A 57 12.44 -0.26 -1.90
N PHE A 58 13.36 0.65 -2.18
CA PHE A 58 14.65 0.75 -1.51
C PHE A 58 15.25 2.16 -1.69
N SER A 59 16.12 2.54 -0.77
CA SER A 59 16.54 3.92 -0.61
C SER A 59 17.17 4.56 -1.84
N THR A 60 18.06 3.85 -2.54
CA THR A 60 18.75 4.39 -3.71
C THR A 60 17.79 4.74 -4.83
N TRP A 61 16.76 3.93 -5.01
CA TRP A 61 15.73 4.13 -6.02
C TRP A 61 14.73 5.20 -5.61
N ASP A 62 14.11 5.03 -4.44
CA ASP A 62 13.04 5.92 -3.96
C ASP A 62 13.50 7.37 -3.82
N ASN A 63 14.74 7.60 -3.40
CA ASN A 63 15.28 8.93 -3.23
C ASN A 63 15.38 9.75 -4.52
N GLN A 64 15.34 9.10 -5.67
CA GLN A 64 15.36 9.77 -6.98
C GLN A 64 13.96 10.27 -7.36
N PHE A 65 12.92 9.51 -7.00
CA PHE A 65 11.54 9.80 -7.40
C PHE A 65 10.74 10.48 -6.29
N TYR A 66 11.09 10.23 -5.04
CA TYR A 66 10.38 10.69 -3.86
C TYR A 66 11.36 11.31 -2.85
N PRO A 67 11.89 12.51 -3.12
CA PRO A 67 12.92 13.11 -2.26
C PRO A 67 12.47 13.28 -0.80
N ASP A 68 11.20 13.53 -0.57
CA ASP A 68 10.63 13.71 0.77
C ASP A 68 10.74 12.44 1.65
N ILE A 69 10.83 11.25 1.03
CA ILE A 69 10.91 9.99 1.78
C ILE A 69 12.21 9.86 2.60
N ARG A 70 13.23 10.65 2.27
CA ARG A 70 14.49 10.70 3.03
C ARG A 70 14.29 11.17 4.46
N THR A 71 13.38 12.10 4.65
CA THR A 71 13.09 12.74 5.95
C THR A 71 11.78 12.29 6.56
N GLN A 72 10.81 11.92 5.74
CA GLN A 72 9.49 11.48 6.20
C GLN A 72 9.40 9.97 6.45
N GLY A 73 10.33 9.18 5.87
CA GLY A 73 10.23 7.73 5.92
C GLY A 73 9.12 7.16 5.04
N GLY A 74 8.94 5.85 5.10
CA GLY A 74 7.86 5.14 4.44
C GLY A 74 6.64 4.99 5.34
N ALA A 75 5.55 4.52 4.75
CA ALA A 75 4.32 4.22 5.46
C ALA A 75 3.74 2.88 5.00
N MET A 76 2.89 2.28 5.84
CA MET A 76 1.97 1.23 5.44
C MET A 76 0.54 1.72 5.65
N VAL A 77 -0.27 1.60 4.61
CA VAL A 77 -1.68 1.97 4.62
C VAL A 77 -2.56 0.74 4.43
N MET A 78 -3.81 0.84 4.85
CA MET A 78 -4.81 -0.21 4.63
C MET A 78 -5.86 0.29 3.64
N ILE A 79 -6.31 -0.62 2.78
CA ILE A 79 -7.39 -0.42 1.83
C ILE A 79 -8.50 -1.40 2.20
N ASP A 80 -9.69 -0.88 2.39
CA ASP A 80 -10.90 -1.67 2.51
C ASP A 80 -11.35 -2.10 1.11
N CYS A 81 -11.58 -3.40 0.92
CA CYS A 81 -11.99 -4.01 -0.34
C CYS A 81 -13.42 -4.53 -0.22
N ASP A 82 -14.31 -4.09 -1.11
CA ASP A 82 -15.65 -4.66 -1.23
C ASP A 82 -15.59 -5.90 -2.14
N VAL A 83 -15.62 -7.06 -1.51
CA VAL A 83 -15.50 -8.35 -2.21
C VAL A 83 -16.81 -8.81 -2.86
N GLU A 84 -17.94 -8.20 -2.50
CA GLU A 84 -19.25 -8.55 -3.01
C GLU A 84 -19.65 -7.72 -4.23
N ASN A 85 -19.45 -6.39 -4.12
CA ASN A 85 -19.90 -5.46 -5.17
C ASN A 85 -18.73 -4.90 -6.00
N GLY A 86 -17.51 -5.18 -5.59
CA GLY A 86 -16.31 -4.56 -6.11
C GLY A 86 -16.11 -3.15 -5.56
N GLY A 87 -14.88 -2.76 -5.42
CA GLY A 87 -14.53 -1.44 -4.92
C GLY A 87 -13.31 -1.47 -4.02
N MET A 88 -12.67 -0.31 -3.89
CA MET A 88 -11.53 -0.09 -3.00
C MET A 88 -11.64 1.29 -2.37
N LYS A 89 -11.33 1.38 -1.08
CA LYS A 89 -11.32 2.65 -0.34
C LYS A 89 -10.16 2.65 0.65
N ILE A 90 -9.39 3.74 0.67
CA ILE A 90 -8.35 3.90 1.70
C ILE A 90 -9.03 4.03 3.07
N ASN A 91 -8.62 3.18 3.99
CA ASN A 91 -9.03 3.29 5.38
C ASN A 91 -8.32 4.48 6.01
N LYS A 92 -9.10 5.43 6.55
CA LYS A 92 -8.56 6.68 7.11
C LYS A 92 -8.15 6.57 8.57
N ASP A 93 -8.46 5.43 9.19
CA ASP A 93 -8.18 5.16 10.60
C ASP A 93 -6.93 4.29 10.80
N PHE A 94 -6.32 3.81 9.69
CA PHE A 94 -5.14 2.97 9.73
C PHE A 94 -3.99 3.56 8.92
N ILE A 95 -2.88 3.79 9.61
CA ILE A 95 -1.56 4.06 9.02
C ILE A 95 -0.48 3.64 10.00
N VAL A 96 0.57 2.99 9.49
CA VAL A 96 1.83 2.82 10.22
C VAL A 96 2.84 3.78 9.61
N ASP A 97 3.31 4.71 10.42
CA ASP A 97 4.27 5.75 10.04
C ASP A 97 5.68 5.33 10.47
N PHE A 98 6.45 4.78 9.55
CA PHE A 98 7.82 4.35 9.82
C PHE A 98 8.81 5.52 9.94
N GLY A 99 8.39 6.72 9.60
CA GLY A 99 9.16 7.93 9.83
C GLY A 99 9.36 8.28 11.31
N LYS A 100 8.49 7.75 12.17
CA LYS A 100 8.52 7.96 13.62
C LYS A 100 9.32 6.91 14.41
N GLU A 101 9.95 5.98 13.73
CA GLU A 101 10.80 5.00 14.40
C GLU A 101 11.96 5.65 15.15
N PRO A 102 12.34 5.17 16.36
CA PRO A 102 13.34 5.83 17.22
C PRO A 102 14.70 6.05 16.56
N ASN A 103 15.08 5.16 15.65
CA ASN A 103 16.35 5.22 14.91
C ASN A 103 16.14 5.58 13.44
N GLY A 104 14.93 6.07 13.11
CA GLY A 104 14.52 6.40 11.76
C GLY A 104 14.94 7.78 11.28
N PRO A 105 14.36 8.22 10.17
CA PRO A 105 13.20 7.64 9.49
C PRO A 105 13.49 6.30 8.83
N SER A 106 12.60 5.33 9.06
CA SER A 106 12.66 3.98 8.49
C SER A 106 11.73 3.82 7.30
N ARG A 107 11.86 2.70 6.61
CA ARG A 107 11.04 2.39 5.43
C ARG A 107 10.60 0.93 5.46
N CYS A 108 9.34 0.69 5.14
CA CYS A 108 8.81 -0.65 4.99
C CYS A 108 8.75 -0.99 3.50
N HIS A 109 9.51 -1.99 3.08
CA HIS A 109 9.44 -2.52 1.72
C HIS A 109 8.25 -3.47 1.60
N GLU A 110 8.12 -4.40 2.52
CA GLU A 110 7.19 -5.51 2.44
C GLU A 110 6.61 -5.86 3.81
N SER A 111 5.38 -6.37 3.82
CA SER A 111 4.75 -6.95 4.99
C SER A 111 4.16 -8.31 4.64
N ARG A 112 4.19 -9.25 5.58
CA ARG A 112 3.66 -10.60 5.40
C ARG A 112 2.95 -11.07 6.64
N TYR A 113 2.02 -11.99 6.48
CA TYR A 113 1.44 -12.70 7.62
C TYR A 113 2.48 -13.63 8.25
N PRO A 114 2.52 -13.73 9.57
CA PRO A 114 3.31 -14.76 10.25
C PRO A 114 2.91 -16.16 9.76
N GLY A 115 3.91 -16.94 9.30
CA GLY A 115 3.66 -18.25 8.70
C GLY A 115 3.16 -18.24 7.26
N GLY A 116 2.93 -17.05 6.70
CA GLY A 116 2.51 -16.85 5.32
C GLY A 116 1.06 -17.20 5.02
N ASP A 117 0.67 -16.97 3.80
CA ASP A 117 -0.64 -17.32 3.25
C ASP A 117 -0.58 -17.49 1.73
N CYS A 118 -1.71 -17.86 1.10
CA CYS A 118 -1.79 -18.06 -0.35
C CYS A 118 -1.71 -16.78 -1.19
N THR A 119 -1.67 -15.62 -0.55
CA THR A 119 -1.63 -14.31 -1.23
C THR A 119 -0.26 -13.66 -1.18
N SER A 120 0.69 -14.24 -0.44
CA SER A 120 2.04 -13.72 -0.29
C SER A 120 3.07 -14.59 -1.02
N ASP A 121 4.06 -13.95 -1.63
CA ASP A 121 5.25 -14.61 -2.12
C ASP A 121 6.10 -15.04 -0.93
N ILE A 122 5.97 -16.29 -0.54
CA ILE A 122 6.70 -16.82 0.58
C ILE A 122 7.83 -17.65 0.08
N TRP A 123 9.00 -17.21 0.43
CA TRP A 123 10.23 -17.99 0.33
C TRP A 123 10.35 -18.80 1.62
N LEU A 124 9.82 -20.00 1.61
CA LEU A 124 10.00 -20.97 2.68
C LEU A 124 11.17 -21.89 2.36
#